data_d78f81231e2ab44e7965d5e5c238e496
#
_entry.id   d78f81231e2ab44e7965d5e5c238e496
#
_cell.length_a   1.000
_cell.length_b   1.000
_cell.length_c   1.000
_cell.angle_alpha   90.00
_cell.angle_beta   90.00
_cell.angle_gamma   90.00
#
_symmetry.space_group_name_H-M   'P 1'
#
loop_
_entity.id
_entity.type
_entity.pdbx_description
1 polymer ?
#
loop_
_entity_poly.entity_id
_entity_poly.type
_entity_poly.pdbx_seq_one_letter_code
_entity_poly.pdbx_strand_id
1 'polypeptide(L)'
;MLLAVMIVLSLMAPVAFADNEPAAPAIEVTASNDPTSGKVVLTWAAVDGAAKYEVYRSGTKTGEYKLFYTTTRLSYTNTSAYAGYWYHYKVKALDADGNEIVTSAIITQCADCAAPVITAGNRASDGKVTLKWKAVYGAEKYAIYRATARDGEYVRQYTTTSTSYTNTTSKANVTYYYKVVALASRTASANSAFSNIAARTCDIAAPVVKASNDAETGKVVLTWKPVEGAAKYEVYRSGTKNGTYKLYCTTSNTKYTNSTANAGYTYYYKVKAISAVLPEGNSAFSTVVSRTCDCAMPSFKVLSYDDDGTPIYEISNNSNGNSIFVWNKVSGAASYKVYRSGYQNGTYKLIGETKSNTFTDKTASAGYYYYYKIVAVSSRSSYADSAPLAFTAAPLFPQAKNLKNVSDSTATKLQWSAIKGVDEYLIFYGETTADISEMKALATVDTNYFIDNGIYKNCWYAVVGIKYRSDSTIVPSMPAYIYVK
;
A
#
# COMPACT_ATOMS: atom_id res chain seq x y z
N MET A 1 92.76 -26.94 -20.46
CA MET A 1 94.19 -27.24 -20.14
C MET A 1 94.41 -27.20 -18.64
N LEU A 2 94.88 -28.22 -18.17
CA LEU A 2 95.44 -28.73 -16.90
C LEU A 2 94.46 -28.95 -15.74
N LEU A 3 94.31 -30.20 -15.49
CA LEU A 3 94.03 -31.01 -14.32
C LEU A 3 94.94 -30.71 -13.17
N ALA A 4 94.46 -30.53 -11.95
CA ALA A 4 95.20 -30.74 -10.70
C ALA A 4 94.33 -31.58 -9.76
N VAL A 5 94.65 -32.82 -9.65
CA VAL A 5 94.19 -33.78 -8.66
C VAL A 5 94.84 -33.47 -7.35
N MET A 6 94.09 -33.16 -6.27
CA MET A 6 94.53 -33.18 -4.89
C MET A 6 93.87 -34.33 -4.17
N ILE A 7 94.58 -35.32 -3.85
CA ILE A 7 94.28 -36.40 -2.91
C ILE A 7 94.35 -35.85 -1.48
N VAL A 8 93.18 -35.81 -0.81
CA VAL A 8 93.21 -35.52 0.66
C VAL A 8 92.88 -36.82 1.42
N LEU A 9 93.79 -37.24 2.17
CA LEU A 9 93.75 -38.38 3.07
C LEU A 9 92.63 -38.19 4.12
N SER A 10 91.66 -39.03 4.17
CA SER A 10 90.62 -39.01 5.21
C SER A 10 91.10 -39.65 6.48
N LEU A 11 91.23 -38.78 7.51
CA LEU A 11 91.28 -39.30 8.89
C LEU A 11 89.90 -39.76 9.26
N MET A 12 89.68 -41.04 9.49
CA MET A 12 88.50 -41.61 10.13
C MET A 12 88.48 -41.13 11.59
N ALA A 13 87.50 -40.24 11.91
CA ALA A 13 87.02 -40.02 13.24
C ALA A 13 86.15 -41.20 13.70
N PRO A 14 86.25 -41.62 15.00
CA PRO A 14 85.43 -42.70 15.48
C PRO A 14 83.94 -42.35 15.41
N VAL A 15 83.16 -43.28 14.81
CA VAL A 15 81.66 -43.22 14.82
C VAL A 15 81.24 -43.39 16.27
N ALA A 16 80.80 -42.30 16.92
CA ALA A 16 80.07 -42.40 18.15
C ALA A 16 78.66 -43.03 17.77
N PHE A 17 78.48 -44.23 18.29
CA PHE A 17 77.09 -44.78 18.32
C PHE A 17 76.30 -43.84 19.27
N ALA A 18 75.44 -43.04 18.71
CA ALA A 18 74.39 -42.38 19.46
C ALA A 18 73.51 -43.52 20.04
N ASP A 19 73.56 -43.74 21.33
CA ASP A 19 72.60 -44.53 22.07
C ASP A 19 71.20 -43.90 21.73
N ASN A 20 70.52 -44.60 20.89
CA ASN A 20 69.08 -44.36 20.72
C ASN A 20 68.38 -44.86 21.98
N GLU A 21 68.46 -44.07 23.08
CA GLU A 21 67.48 -44.27 24.13
C GLU A 21 66.07 -44.11 23.44
N PRO A 22 65.16 -45.06 23.62
CA PRO A 22 63.79 -44.90 23.12
C PRO A 22 63.28 -43.62 23.77
N ALA A 23 62.84 -42.66 22.92
CA ALA A 23 62.22 -41.43 23.37
C ALA A 23 61.16 -41.79 24.42
N ALA A 24 61.30 -41.18 25.64
CA ALA A 24 60.35 -41.44 26.73
C ALA A 24 58.92 -41.37 26.19
N PRO A 25 58.04 -42.28 26.55
CA PRO A 25 56.70 -42.31 26.05
C PRO A 25 56.07 -40.92 26.31
N ALA A 26 55.64 -40.28 25.25
CA ALA A 26 55.01 -38.95 25.34
C ALA A 26 53.54 -39.09 24.90
N ILE A 27 52.65 -38.55 25.69
CA ILE A 27 51.25 -38.43 25.27
C ILE A 27 51.10 -37.21 24.32
N GLU A 28 50.74 -37.46 23.07
CA GLU A 28 50.45 -36.40 22.10
C GLU A 28 49.02 -35.90 22.30
N VAL A 29 48.88 -34.67 22.71
CA VAL A 29 47.60 -34.00 22.89
C VAL A 29 47.44 -32.92 21.85
N THR A 30 46.34 -32.96 21.13
CA THR A 30 45.94 -31.89 20.21
C THR A 30 44.84 -31.04 20.84
N ALA A 31 44.86 -29.73 20.55
CA ALA A 31 43.81 -28.81 20.98
C ALA A 31 43.18 -28.14 19.76
N SER A 32 41.87 -28.06 19.78
CA SER A 32 41.06 -27.34 18.78
C SER A 32 39.92 -26.62 19.49
N ASN A 33 39.14 -25.87 18.75
CA ASN A 33 37.89 -25.32 19.28
C ASN A 33 36.69 -26.00 18.62
N ASP A 34 35.68 -26.36 19.41
CA ASP A 34 34.42 -26.83 18.90
C ASP A 34 33.78 -25.76 18.01
N PRO A 35 33.49 -26.01 16.72
CA PRO A 35 33.06 -24.98 15.78
C PRO A 35 31.71 -24.37 16.13
N THR A 36 30.87 -25.04 16.92
CA THR A 36 29.56 -24.56 17.32
C THR A 36 29.60 -23.72 18.57
N SER A 37 30.29 -24.22 19.61
CA SER A 37 30.30 -23.59 20.91
C SER A 37 31.51 -22.69 21.17
N GLY A 38 32.57 -22.79 20.34
CA GLY A 38 33.83 -22.09 20.52
C GLY A 38 34.68 -22.62 21.71
N LYS A 39 34.23 -23.69 22.37
CA LYS A 39 34.90 -24.28 23.54
C LYS A 39 36.13 -25.04 23.13
N VAL A 40 37.18 -24.97 23.99
CA VAL A 40 38.39 -25.73 23.78
C VAL A 40 38.14 -27.22 23.94
N VAL A 41 38.56 -27.99 22.95
CA VAL A 41 38.53 -29.46 22.94
C VAL A 41 39.95 -29.97 22.88
N LEU A 42 40.29 -30.85 23.80
CA LEU A 42 41.54 -31.63 23.82
C LEU A 42 41.24 -33.05 23.36
N THR A 43 42.11 -33.60 22.56
CA THR A 43 42.06 -35.03 22.17
C THR A 43 43.45 -35.64 22.22
N TRP A 44 43.54 -36.95 22.56
CA TRP A 44 44.78 -37.67 22.66
C TRP A 44 44.61 -39.14 22.29
N ALA A 45 45.70 -39.84 22.00
CA ALA A 45 45.72 -41.26 21.79
C ALA A 45 45.72 -42.02 23.10
N ALA A 46 45.22 -43.25 23.10
CA ALA A 46 45.32 -44.15 24.25
C ALA A 46 46.82 -44.39 24.63
N VAL A 47 47.10 -44.37 25.93
CA VAL A 47 48.39 -44.71 26.49
C VAL A 47 48.30 -46.13 27.09
N ASP A 48 49.25 -47.01 26.72
CA ASP A 48 49.27 -48.35 27.21
C ASP A 48 49.38 -48.39 28.77
N GLY A 49 48.53 -49.21 29.39
CA GLY A 49 48.47 -49.34 30.85
C GLY A 49 47.67 -48.25 31.54
N ALA A 50 47.19 -47.21 30.81
CA ALA A 50 46.39 -46.14 31.38
C ALA A 50 44.96 -46.59 31.70
N ALA A 51 44.57 -46.46 32.97
CA ALA A 51 43.21 -46.68 33.43
C ALA A 51 42.36 -45.39 33.41
N LYS A 52 42.99 -44.20 33.51
CA LYS A 52 42.33 -42.90 33.49
C LYS A 52 43.29 -41.78 33.06
N TYR A 53 42.71 -40.62 32.72
CA TYR A 53 43.44 -39.43 32.37
C TYR A 53 43.00 -38.25 33.27
N GLU A 54 43.96 -37.45 33.69
CA GLU A 54 43.71 -36.24 34.44
C GLU A 54 44.13 -35.02 33.61
N VAL A 55 43.19 -34.08 33.46
CA VAL A 55 43.39 -32.82 32.73
C VAL A 55 43.69 -31.71 33.74
N TYR A 56 44.85 -31.14 33.65
CA TYR A 56 45.29 -30.01 34.46
C TYR A 56 45.18 -28.73 33.62
N ARG A 57 44.78 -27.62 34.26
CA ARG A 57 44.61 -26.34 33.59
C ARG A 57 45.28 -25.20 34.36
N SER A 58 45.89 -24.27 33.63
CA SER A 58 46.37 -22.99 34.12
C SER A 58 45.91 -21.82 33.27
N GLY A 59 45.77 -20.62 33.85
CA GLY A 59 45.48 -19.37 33.14
C GLY A 59 46.70 -18.74 32.50
N THR A 60 47.91 -19.19 32.84
CA THR A 60 49.19 -18.74 32.28
C THR A 60 50.11 -19.91 31.98
N LYS A 61 50.99 -19.78 30.96
CA LYS A 61 51.87 -20.88 30.51
C LYS A 61 52.82 -21.36 31.59
N THR A 62 53.28 -20.45 32.44
CA THR A 62 54.25 -20.71 33.52
C THR A 62 53.63 -20.81 34.92
N GLY A 63 52.26 -20.72 34.98
CA GLY A 63 51.53 -20.73 36.24
C GLY A 63 51.36 -22.13 36.85
N GLU A 64 50.69 -22.16 37.99
CA GLU A 64 50.33 -23.41 38.67
C GLU A 64 49.23 -24.11 37.84
N TYR A 65 49.41 -25.41 37.53
CA TYR A 65 48.46 -26.26 36.86
C TYR A 65 47.64 -27.02 37.90
N LYS A 66 46.36 -26.72 38.00
CA LYS A 66 45.43 -27.37 38.92
C LYS A 66 44.65 -28.46 38.21
N LEU A 67 44.41 -29.58 38.89
CA LEU A 67 43.55 -30.62 38.42
C LEU A 67 42.15 -30.03 38.14
N PHE A 68 41.70 -30.23 36.94
CA PHE A 68 40.43 -29.64 36.47
C PHE A 68 39.41 -30.70 36.13
N TYR A 69 39.82 -31.85 35.56
CA TYR A 69 38.94 -32.91 35.17
C TYR A 69 39.64 -34.25 35.14
N THR A 70 38.89 -35.34 35.46
CA THR A 70 39.37 -36.74 35.36
C THR A 70 38.44 -37.49 34.44
N THR A 71 38.96 -38.32 33.52
CA THR A 71 38.19 -39.02 32.52
C THR A 71 38.87 -40.33 32.13
N THR A 72 38.04 -41.28 31.66
CA THR A 72 38.50 -42.51 30.96
C THR A 72 38.43 -42.35 29.42
N ARG A 73 37.84 -41.20 28.96
CA ARG A 73 37.75 -40.90 27.52
C ARG A 73 39.07 -40.32 27.02
N LEU A 74 39.25 -40.43 25.69
CA LEU A 74 40.40 -39.87 24.99
C LEU A 74 40.18 -38.41 24.53
N SER A 75 39.25 -37.73 25.16
CA SER A 75 38.94 -36.33 24.88
C SER A 75 38.37 -35.60 26.10
N TYR A 76 38.55 -34.29 26.11
CA TYR A 76 37.96 -33.41 27.09
C TYR A 76 37.53 -32.08 26.46
N THR A 77 36.33 -31.59 26.81
CA THR A 77 35.84 -30.26 26.39
C THR A 77 35.76 -29.33 27.57
N ASN A 78 36.48 -28.21 27.53
CA ASN A 78 36.42 -27.18 28.55
C ASN A 78 35.14 -26.35 28.42
N THR A 79 34.02 -26.81 28.96
CA THR A 79 32.73 -26.16 28.94
C THR A 79 32.71 -24.79 29.64
N SER A 80 33.67 -24.54 30.54
CA SER A 80 33.82 -23.26 31.27
C SER A 80 34.71 -22.24 30.55
N ALA A 81 35.28 -22.57 29.37
CA ALA A 81 36.10 -21.64 28.63
C ALA A 81 35.32 -20.42 28.15
N TYR A 82 35.89 -19.24 28.27
CA TYR A 82 35.36 -17.96 27.81
C TYR A 82 36.05 -17.50 26.53
N ALA A 83 35.33 -17.05 25.56
CA ALA A 83 35.85 -16.56 24.29
C ALA A 83 36.92 -15.48 24.49
N GLY A 84 38.03 -15.58 23.76
CA GLY A 84 39.16 -14.64 23.80
C GLY A 84 40.10 -14.83 24.97
N TYR A 85 39.90 -15.87 25.78
CA TYR A 85 40.85 -16.23 26.83
C TYR A 85 41.73 -17.39 26.41
N TRP A 86 43.03 -17.29 26.71
CA TRP A 86 43.99 -18.35 26.52
C TRP A 86 43.99 -19.29 27.72
N TYR A 87 43.99 -20.59 27.43
CA TYR A 87 44.08 -21.66 28.44
C TYR A 87 45.27 -22.54 28.13
N HIS A 88 45.94 -22.98 29.19
CA HIS A 88 47.10 -23.85 29.13
C HIS A 88 46.76 -25.14 29.84
N TYR A 89 47.08 -26.26 29.21
CA TYR A 89 46.66 -27.58 29.68
C TYR A 89 47.89 -28.54 29.74
N LYS A 90 47.79 -29.51 30.62
CA LYS A 90 48.57 -30.74 30.63
C LYS A 90 47.62 -31.90 30.81
N VAL A 91 47.90 -33.05 30.18
CA VAL A 91 47.16 -34.28 30.36
C VAL A 91 48.11 -35.33 30.93
N LYS A 92 47.74 -35.95 32.05
CA LYS A 92 48.43 -37.05 32.67
C LYS A 92 47.67 -38.35 32.41
N ALA A 93 48.38 -39.43 32.04
CA ALA A 93 47.86 -40.78 32.00
C ALA A 93 48.27 -41.46 33.33
N LEU A 94 47.30 -42.11 33.97
CA LEU A 94 47.49 -42.82 35.24
C LEU A 94 47.09 -44.28 35.10
N ASP A 95 47.85 -45.20 35.77
CA ASP A 95 47.53 -46.62 35.86
C ASP A 95 46.32 -46.87 36.80
N ALA A 96 45.97 -48.15 37.00
CA ALA A 96 44.87 -48.59 37.87
C ALA A 96 45.08 -48.20 39.34
N ASP A 97 46.33 -48.15 39.79
CA ASP A 97 46.73 -47.75 41.15
C ASP A 97 46.85 -46.23 41.38
N GLY A 98 46.72 -45.48 40.27
CA GLY A 98 46.74 -43.99 40.28
C GLY A 98 48.17 -43.40 40.13
N ASN A 99 49.13 -44.25 39.73
CA ASN A 99 50.51 -43.76 39.48
C ASN A 99 50.55 -43.10 38.08
N GLU A 100 51.38 -42.03 37.93
CA GLU A 100 51.63 -41.37 36.68
C GLU A 100 52.42 -42.26 35.71
N ILE A 101 51.91 -42.56 34.53
CA ILE A 101 52.59 -43.21 33.42
C ILE A 101 53.38 -42.20 32.62
N VAL A 102 52.67 -41.09 32.20
CA VAL A 102 53.25 -40.06 31.37
C VAL A 102 52.41 -38.76 31.45
N THR A 103 53.07 -37.62 31.32
CA THR A 103 52.45 -36.28 31.24
C THR A 103 52.77 -35.65 29.88
N SER A 104 51.78 -35.04 29.26
CA SER A 104 51.93 -34.30 27.98
C SER A 104 52.79 -33.03 28.15
N ALA A 105 53.31 -32.56 27.02
CA ALA A 105 53.78 -31.17 26.93
C ALA A 105 52.62 -30.20 27.23
N ILE A 106 52.97 -28.92 27.48
CA ILE A 106 51.97 -27.85 27.68
C ILE A 106 51.29 -27.54 26.34
N ILE A 107 49.96 -27.69 26.29
CA ILE A 107 49.11 -27.33 25.17
C ILE A 107 48.49 -25.98 25.49
N THR A 108 48.52 -25.07 24.53
CA THR A 108 47.95 -23.73 24.65
C THR A 108 46.90 -23.49 23.58
N GLN A 109 45.68 -23.12 23.99
CA GLN A 109 44.57 -22.83 23.08
C GLN A 109 43.76 -21.63 23.57
N CYS A 110 43.41 -20.75 22.63
CA CYS A 110 42.46 -19.68 22.86
C CYS A 110 41.02 -20.20 22.57
N ALA A 111 40.11 -19.95 23.48
CA ALA A 111 38.69 -20.27 23.21
C ALA A 111 38.07 -19.27 22.24
N ASP A 112 37.32 -19.76 21.29
CA ASP A 112 36.64 -18.94 20.28
C ASP A 112 35.27 -18.43 20.75
N CYS A 113 34.73 -17.44 20.06
CA CYS A 113 33.30 -17.14 20.10
C CYS A 113 32.48 -18.34 19.55
N ALA A 114 31.33 -18.57 20.11
CA ALA A 114 30.37 -19.52 19.50
C ALA A 114 29.96 -19.06 18.10
N ALA A 115 29.75 -20.01 17.19
CA ALA A 115 29.21 -19.69 15.87
C ALA A 115 27.77 -19.17 16.00
N PRO A 116 27.45 -18.02 15.37
CA PRO A 116 26.07 -17.52 15.37
C PRO A 116 25.10 -18.53 14.70
N VAL A 117 23.88 -18.63 15.20
CA VAL A 117 22.81 -19.33 14.51
C VAL A 117 21.93 -18.28 13.85
N ILE A 118 21.94 -18.24 12.51
CA ILE A 118 21.27 -17.19 11.75
C ILE A 118 19.96 -17.68 11.11
N THR A 119 18.99 -16.78 11.02
CA THR A 119 17.76 -16.96 10.26
C THR A 119 17.66 -15.87 9.21
N ALA A 120 17.04 -16.19 8.05
CA ALA A 120 16.80 -15.24 6.97
C ALA A 120 15.30 -15.08 6.73
N GLY A 121 14.86 -13.86 6.45
CA GLY A 121 13.50 -13.51 6.07
C GLY A 121 13.51 -12.34 5.09
N ASN A 122 12.33 -11.87 4.67
CA ASN A 122 12.21 -10.70 3.84
C ASN A 122 11.53 -9.56 4.60
N ARG A 123 11.97 -8.33 4.36
CA ARG A 123 11.33 -7.13 4.87
C ARG A 123 10.05 -6.87 4.07
N ALA A 124 8.90 -6.80 4.76
CA ALA A 124 7.58 -6.71 4.10
C ALA A 124 7.42 -5.48 3.19
N SER A 125 8.08 -4.34 3.51
CA SER A 125 7.92 -3.09 2.77
C SER A 125 8.55 -3.09 1.38
N ASP A 126 9.69 -3.77 1.21
CA ASP A 126 10.50 -3.71 -0.01
C ASP A 126 11.06 -5.06 -0.48
N GLY A 127 10.69 -6.14 0.20
CA GLY A 127 11.12 -7.50 -0.14
C GLY A 127 12.59 -7.81 0.17
N LYS A 128 13.39 -6.84 0.68
CA LYS A 128 14.82 -7.03 0.93
C LYS A 128 15.09 -8.10 1.96
N VAL A 129 16.15 -8.91 1.70
CA VAL A 129 16.53 -9.98 2.61
C VAL A 129 17.06 -9.42 3.93
N THR A 130 16.55 -9.94 5.04
CA THR A 130 16.98 -9.62 6.41
C THR A 130 17.49 -10.86 7.10
N LEU A 131 18.58 -10.71 7.84
CA LEU A 131 19.15 -11.73 8.72
C LEU A 131 18.91 -11.34 10.18
N LYS A 132 18.75 -12.34 11.04
CA LYS A 132 18.67 -12.18 12.50
C LYS A 132 19.40 -13.30 13.19
N TRP A 133 20.04 -13.00 14.32
CA TRP A 133 20.71 -13.94 15.21
C TRP A 133 20.65 -13.47 16.66
N LYS A 134 21.03 -14.34 17.58
CA LYS A 134 21.18 -13.97 18.98
C LYS A 134 22.59 -13.44 19.24
N ALA A 135 22.72 -12.53 20.20
CA ALA A 135 24.04 -12.05 20.64
C ALA A 135 24.93 -13.23 21.07
N VAL A 136 26.20 -13.20 20.64
CA VAL A 136 27.22 -14.18 20.99
C VAL A 136 28.11 -13.59 22.07
N TYR A 137 28.27 -14.33 23.15
CA TYR A 137 29.14 -13.88 24.25
C TYR A 137 30.58 -13.71 23.77
N GLY A 138 31.22 -12.59 24.14
CA GLY A 138 32.61 -12.26 23.75
C GLY A 138 32.73 -11.67 22.33
N ALA A 139 31.67 -11.59 21.56
CA ALA A 139 31.68 -10.91 20.27
C ALA A 139 31.51 -9.39 20.41
N GLU A 140 32.37 -8.63 19.73
CA GLU A 140 32.24 -7.18 19.59
C GLU A 140 31.38 -6.80 18.35
N LYS A 141 31.60 -7.51 17.25
CA LYS A 141 31.01 -7.26 15.95
C LYS A 141 30.68 -8.57 15.25
N TYR A 142 29.96 -8.46 14.12
CA TYR A 142 29.64 -9.60 13.28
C TYR A 142 30.00 -9.25 11.83
N ALA A 143 30.72 -10.15 11.16
CA ALA A 143 31.04 -10.06 9.76
C ALA A 143 30.02 -10.90 8.95
N ILE A 144 29.34 -10.28 8.00
CA ILE A 144 28.32 -10.89 7.14
C ILE A 144 28.95 -11.24 5.80
N TYR A 145 28.81 -12.48 5.38
CA TYR A 145 29.25 -13.00 4.10
C TYR A 145 28.08 -13.43 3.26
N ARG A 146 28.15 -13.24 1.95
CA ARG A 146 27.09 -13.54 0.99
C ARG A 146 27.64 -14.25 -0.24
N ALA A 147 26.86 -15.20 -0.75
CA ALA A 147 27.03 -15.84 -2.05
C ALA A 147 25.71 -15.85 -2.82
N THR A 148 25.75 -16.08 -4.14
CA THR A 148 24.59 -16.29 -5.01
C THR A 148 24.36 -17.77 -5.33
N ALA A 149 25.27 -18.66 -4.89
CA ALA A 149 25.11 -20.10 -4.94
C ALA A 149 25.45 -20.69 -3.55
N ARG A 150 24.82 -21.82 -3.19
CA ARG A 150 25.00 -22.45 -1.87
C ARG A 150 26.45 -22.80 -1.58
N ASP A 151 27.12 -23.38 -2.58
CA ASP A 151 28.51 -23.85 -2.50
C ASP A 151 29.48 -22.89 -3.21
N GLY A 152 29.03 -21.66 -3.48
CA GLY A 152 29.81 -20.61 -4.10
C GLY A 152 30.77 -19.92 -3.13
N GLU A 153 31.55 -18.99 -3.66
CA GLU A 153 32.42 -18.12 -2.87
C GLU A 153 31.59 -17.13 -2.03
N TYR A 154 31.80 -17.15 -0.71
CA TYR A 154 31.18 -16.24 0.25
C TYR A 154 32.02 -15.00 0.43
N VAL A 155 31.63 -13.90 -0.16
CA VAL A 155 32.32 -12.61 -0.07
C VAL A 155 31.78 -11.79 1.10
N ARG A 156 32.68 -11.22 1.91
CA ARG A 156 32.30 -10.33 3.02
C ARG A 156 31.61 -9.08 2.50
N GLN A 157 30.38 -8.85 2.97
CA GLN A 157 29.55 -7.72 2.55
C GLN A 157 29.54 -6.58 3.54
N TYR A 158 29.49 -6.89 4.84
CA TYR A 158 29.29 -5.89 5.87
C TYR A 158 29.82 -6.34 7.22
N THR A 159 30.04 -5.39 8.11
CA THR A 159 30.35 -5.64 9.53
C THR A 159 29.42 -4.78 10.38
N THR A 160 28.84 -5.35 11.43
CA THR A 160 27.88 -4.69 12.30
C THR A 160 28.08 -5.08 13.76
N THR A 161 27.72 -4.20 14.68
CA THR A 161 27.54 -4.50 16.11
C THR A 161 26.12 -5.00 16.42
N SER A 162 25.19 -4.85 15.49
CA SER A 162 23.80 -5.31 15.61
C SER A 162 23.70 -6.82 15.44
N THR A 163 22.67 -7.41 16.01
CA THR A 163 22.27 -8.82 15.84
C THR A 163 21.30 -9.02 14.67
N SER A 164 21.25 -8.07 13.75
CA SER A 164 20.48 -8.12 12.53
C SER A 164 21.19 -7.39 11.39
N TYR A 165 20.89 -7.79 10.16
CA TYR A 165 21.39 -7.17 8.93
C TYR A 165 20.34 -7.20 7.85
N THR A 166 20.21 -6.10 7.10
CA THR A 166 19.35 -6.04 5.89
C THR A 166 20.24 -5.85 4.67
N ASN A 167 20.12 -6.75 3.70
CA ASN A 167 20.80 -6.63 2.43
C ASN A 167 20.06 -5.62 1.53
N THR A 168 20.39 -4.35 1.64
CA THR A 168 19.76 -3.26 0.86
C THR A 168 20.03 -3.36 -0.65
N THR A 169 21.08 -4.11 -1.06
CA THR A 169 21.45 -4.32 -2.47
C THR A 169 20.87 -5.60 -3.06
N SER A 170 20.07 -6.39 -2.30
CA SER A 170 19.44 -7.59 -2.83
C SER A 170 18.47 -7.23 -3.96
N LYS A 171 18.52 -8.00 -5.05
CA LYS A 171 17.65 -7.86 -6.22
C LYS A 171 16.46 -8.81 -6.07
N ALA A 172 15.28 -8.34 -6.44
CA ALA A 172 14.06 -9.17 -6.45
C ALA A 172 14.26 -10.44 -7.28
N ASN A 173 13.65 -11.54 -6.84
CA ASN A 173 13.72 -12.85 -7.48
C ASN A 173 15.11 -13.50 -7.53
N VAL A 174 16.10 -12.99 -6.78
CA VAL A 174 17.42 -13.59 -6.64
C VAL A 174 17.54 -14.23 -5.26
N THR A 175 17.97 -15.50 -5.24
CA THR A 175 18.28 -16.23 -4.01
C THR A 175 19.70 -15.89 -3.56
N TYR A 176 19.84 -15.52 -2.30
CA TYR A 176 21.11 -15.25 -1.66
C TYR A 176 21.35 -16.22 -0.52
N TYR A 177 22.61 -16.58 -0.33
CA TYR A 177 23.11 -17.47 0.72
C TYR A 177 24.01 -16.65 1.64
N TYR A 178 23.84 -16.82 2.95
CA TYR A 178 24.57 -16.02 3.94
C TYR A 178 25.24 -16.91 4.99
N LYS A 179 26.39 -16.45 5.45
CA LYS A 179 27.10 -16.91 6.64
C LYS A 179 27.48 -15.70 7.47
N VAL A 180 27.60 -15.87 8.79
CA VAL A 180 28.01 -14.81 9.72
C VAL A 180 29.12 -15.36 10.61
N VAL A 181 30.11 -14.52 10.89
CA VAL A 181 31.20 -14.80 11.85
C VAL A 181 31.06 -13.79 12.99
N ALA A 182 31.10 -14.26 14.22
CA ALA A 182 31.24 -13.43 15.40
C ALA A 182 32.71 -13.05 15.59
N LEU A 183 32.98 -11.74 15.59
CA LEU A 183 34.32 -11.19 15.76
C LEU A 183 34.57 -10.92 17.25
N ALA A 184 35.58 -11.56 17.82
CA ALA A 184 35.87 -11.49 19.22
C ALA A 184 36.41 -10.09 19.64
N SER A 185 36.01 -9.63 20.81
CA SER A 185 36.43 -8.33 21.37
C SER A 185 37.88 -8.28 21.84
N ARG A 186 38.45 -9.43 22.18
CA ARG A 186 39.78 -9.50 22.82
C ARG A 186 40.90 -9.80 21.82
N THR A 187 40.70 -10.73 20.91
CA THR A 187 41.69 -11.14 19.92
C THR A 187 41.04 -11.72 18.69
N ALA A 188 41.56 -11.41 17.50
CA ALA A 188 41.05 -11.93 16.24
C ALA A 188 41.21 -13.45 16.10
N SER A 189 42.13 -14.07 16.82
CA SER A 189 42.30 -15.54 16.86
C SER A 189 41.14 -16.27 17.56
N ALA A 190 40.28 -15.52 18.25
CA ALA A 190 39.10 -16.05 18.94
C ALA A 190 37.78 -15.77 18.18
N ASN A 191 37.84 -15.37 16.91
CA ASN A 191 36.63 -15.26 16.07
C ASN A 191 35.96 -16.61 15.93
N SER A 192 34.62 -16.61 15.80
CA SER A 192 33.87 -17.85 15.65
C SER A 192 34.15 -18.53 14.30
N ALA A 193 33.81 -19.79 14.20
CA ALA A 193 33.56 -20.44 12.94
C ALA A 193 32.37 -19.74 12.24
N PHE A 194 32.16 -20.04 10.94
CA PHE A 194 30.96 -19.60 10.23
C PHE A 194 29.69 -20.17 10.87
N SER A 195 28.64 -19.34 10.85
CA SER A 195 27.28 -19.77 11.18
C SER A 195 26.78 -20.89 10.24
N ASN A 196 25.61 -21.41 10.53
CA ASN A 196 24.83 -22.13 9.53
C ASN A 196 24.62 -21.28 8.27
N ILE A 197 24.40 -21.93 7.12
CA ILE A 197 23.98 -21.24 5.89
C ILE A 197 22.49 -20.91 6.01
N ALA A 198 22.14 -19.63 5.87
CA ALA A 198 20.75 -19.21 5.68
C ALA A 198 20.55 -18.73 4.25
N ALA A 199 19.55 -19.32 3.58
CA ALA A 199 19.19 -18.98 2.20
C ALA A 199 17.86 -18.24 2.16
N ARG A 200 17.76 -17.22 1.30
CA ARG A 200 16.50 -16.51 1.07
C ARG A 200 16.44 -15.88 -0.31
N THR A 201 15.33 -16.09 -1.02
CA THR A 201 14.99 -15.36 -2.23
C THR A 201 14.48 -13.97 -1.84
N CYS A 202 15.01 -12.93 -2.48
CA CYS A 202 14.51 -11.57 -2.28
C CYS A 202 13.13 -11.45 -2.94
N ASP A 203 12.12 -11.07 -2.16
CA ASP A 203 10.77 -10.86 -2.67
C ASP A 203 10.70 -9.57 -3.51
N ILE A 204 9.68 -9.45 -4.37
CA ILE A 204 9.29 -8.16 -4.91
C ILE A 204 8.65 -7.31 -3.81
N ALA A 205 8.64 -5.99 -3.98
CA ALA A 205 8.11 -5.07 -2.98
C ALA A 205 6.60 -5.24 -2.78
N ALA A 206 6.12 -5.03 -1.56
CA ALA A 206 4.68 -4.97 -1.32
C ALA A 206 4.07 -3.70 -1.96
N PRO A 207 2.88 -3.81 -2.60
CA PRO A 207 2.21 -2.64 -3.16
C PRO A 207 1.84 -1.61 -2.08
N VAL A 208 2.01 -0.32 -2.39
CA VAL A 208 1.52 0.77 -1.56
C VAL A 208 0.15 1.18 -2.09
N VAL A 209 -0.91 0.73 -1.41
CA VAL A 209 -2.29 0.88 -1.88
C VAL A 209 -2.94 2.13 -1.29
N LYS A 210 -3.68 2.86 -2.15
CA LYS A 210 -4.59 3.93 -1.75
C LYS A 210 -6.02 3.52 -2.05
N ALA A 211 -6.96 3.92 -1.19
CA ALA A 211 -8.39 3.70 -1.39
C ALA A 211 -9.11 5.05 -1.48
N SER A 212 -9.98 5.18 -2.47
CA SER A 212 -10.86 6.34 -2.71
C SER A 212 -12.23 5.84 -3.14
N ASN A 213 -13.16 6.76 -3.35
CA ASN A 213 -14.41 6.45 -4.05
C ASN A 213 -14.39 7.10 -5.43
N ASP A 214 -14.99 6.43 -6.38
CA ASP A 214 -15.31 6.97 -7.69
C ASP A 214 -16.41 8.02 -7.52
N ALA A 215 -16.23 9.21 -8.07
CA ALA A 215 -17.13 10.33 -7.83
C ALA A 215 -18.54 10.11 -8.42
N GLU A 216 -18.64 9.42 -9.55
CA GLU A 216 -19.90 9.21 -10.22
C GLU A 216 -20.66 8.02 -9.64
N THR A 217 -19.97 6.90 -9.47
CA THR A 217 -20.58 5.64 -9.06
C THR A 217 -20.60 5.41 -7.55
N GLY A 218 -19.85 6.19 -6.79
CA GLY A 218 -19.61 6.01 -5.34
C GLY A 218 -18.80 4.77 -4.99
N LYS A 219 -18.43 3.94 -5.97
CA LYS A 219 -17.76 2.66 -5.76
C LYS A 219 -16.34 2.83 -5.22
N VAL A 220 -15.92 1.89 -4.38
CA VAL A 220 -14.56 1.88 -3.84
C VAL A 220 -13.56 1.57 -4.94
N VAL A 221 -12.56 2.43 -5.08
CA VAL A 221 -11.45 2.32 -6.01
C VAL A 221 -10.15 2.17 -5.24
N LEU A 222 -9.38 1.16 -5.56
CA LEU A 222 -8.01 0.97 -5.10
C LEU A 222 -7.04 1.34 -6.21
N THR A 223 -5.95 2.01 -5.85
CA THR A 223 -4.86 2.35 -6.77
C THR A 223 -3.51 2.11 -6.10
N TRP A 224 -2.52 1.70 -6.89
CA TRP A 224 -1.13 1.54 -6.45
C TRP A 224 -0.18 1.83 -7.61
N LYS A 225 1.10 1.99 -7.31
CA LYS A 225 2.12 2.11 -8.35
C LYS A 225 2.54 0.73 -8.83
N PRO A 226 2.99 0.58 -10.10
CA PRO A 226 3.59 -0.66 -10.57
C PRO A 226 4.71 -1.12 -9.64
N VAL A 227 4.73 -2.42 -9.34
CA VAL A 227 5.80 -3.06 -8.56
C VAL A 227 6.74 -3.75 -9.54
N GLU A 228 8.03 -3.41 -9.47
CA GLU A 228 9.05 -4.00 -10.32
C GLU A 228 9.10 -5.53 -10.14
N GLY A 229 9.07 -6.27 -11.25
CA GLY A 229 9.06 -7.73 -11.25
C GLY A 229 7.69 -8.38 -10.99
N ALA A 230 6.62 -7.61 -10.83
CA ALA A 230 5.26 -8.16 -10.72
C ALA A 230 4.64 -8.46 -12.08
N ALA A 231 4.09 -9.66 -12.26
CA ALA A 231 3.27 -10.02 -13.42
C ALA A 231 1.80 -9.62 -13.24
N LYS A 232 1.31 -9.69 -12.01
CA LYS A 232 -0.10 -9.44 -11.65
C LYS A 232 -0.23 -9.12 -10.16
N TYR A 233 -1.44 -8.75 -9.76
CA TYR A 233 -1.80 -8.42 -8.39
C TYR A 233 -3.02 -9.21 -7.97
N GLU A 234 -3.03 -9.69 -6.75
CA GLU A 234 -4.16 -10.30 -6.10
C GLU A 234 -4.74 -9.33 -5.08
N VAL A 235 -6.03 -9.01 -5.25
CA VAL A 235 -6.79 -8.15 -4.35
C VAL A 235 -7.62 -9.02 -3.41
N TYR A 236 -7.39 -8.85 -2.12
CA TYR A 236 -8.12 -9.55 -1.07
C TYR A 236 -9.04 -8.58 -0.34
N ARG A 237 -10.24 -9.02 -0.01
CA ARG A 237 -11.28 -8.23 0.65
C ARG A 237 -11.80 -8.91 1.91
N SER A 238 -12.14 -8.09 2.92
CA SER A 238 -12.87 -8.47 4.12
C SER A 238 -13.95 -7.44 4.45
N GLY A 239 -15.01 -7.83 5.14
CA GLY A 239 -16.02 -6.94 5.70
C GLY A 239 -15.62 -6.31 7.04
N THR A 240 -14.55 -6.80 7.69
CA THR A 240 -14.04 -6.27 8.95
C THR A 240 -12.51 -6.19 8.92
N LYS A 241 -11.93 -5.25 9.70
CA LYS A 241 -10.48 -5.00 9.72
C LYS A 241 -9.65 -6.23 10.06
N ASN A 242 -10.10 -7.00 11.04
CA ASN A 242 -9.39 -8.18 11.58
C ASN A 242 -10.04 -9.50 11.12
N GLY A 243 -10.92 -9.46 10.12
CA GLY A 243 -11.61 -10.64 9.61
C GLY A 243 -10.80 -11.45 8.62
N THR A 244 -11.40 -12.50 8.09
CA THR A 244 -10.79 -13.31 7.04
C THR A 244 -10.84 -12.56 5.70
N TYR A 245 -9.66 -12.36 5.10
CA TYR A 245 -9.51 -11.76 3.79
C TYR A 245 -9.57 -12.86 2.72
N LYS A 246 -10.58 -12.81 1.87
CA LYS A 246 -10.73 -13.74 0.74
C LYS A 246 -10.20 -13.10 -0.54
N LEU A 247 -9.59 -13.91 -1.41
CA LEU A 247 -9.22 -13.47 -2.75
C LEU A 247 -10.49 -13.04 -3.49
N TYR A 248 -10.48 -11.83 -4.01
CA TYR A 248 -11.63 -11.24 -4.68
C TYR A 248 -11.39 -11.01 -6.17
N CYS A 249 -10.18 -10.60 -6.52
CA CYS A 249 -9.81 -10.31 -7.91
C CYS A 249 -8.33 -10.54 -8.13
N THR A 250 -7.98 -11.01 -9.33
CA THR A 250 -6.61 -11.01 -9.87
C THR A 250 -6.57 -10.10 -11.08
N THR A 251 -5.58 -9.19 -11.15
CA THR A 251 -5.47 -8.20 -12.22
C THR A 251 -4.01 -7.89 -12.55
N SER A 252 -3.71 -7.58 -13.81
CA SER A 252 -2.43 -6.99 -14.23
C SER A 252 -2.40 -5.47 -14.10
N ASN A 253 -3.56 -4.83 -13.90
CA ASN A 253 -3.69 -3.39 -13.75
C ASN A 253 -3.27 -2.93 -12.35
N THR A 254 -2.91 -1.66 -12.24
CA THR A 254 -2.58 -0.98 -10.97
C THR A 254 -3.77 -0.23 -10.37
N LYS A 255 -4.96 -0.54 -10.85
CA LYS A 255 -6.26 -0.02 -10.39
C LYS A 255 -7.26 -1.17 -10.29
N TYR A 256 -8.07 -1.15 -9.24
CA TYR A 256 -9.20 -2.06 -9.06
C TYR A 256 -10.41 -1.29 -8.55
N THR A 257 -11.58 -1.50 -9.14
CA THR A 257 -12.86 -0.93 -8.69
C THR A 257 -13.76 -2.05 -8.16
N ASN A 258 -14.22 -1.91 -6.92
CA ASN A 258 -15.18 -2.85 -6.33
C ASN A 258 -16.59 -2.54 -6.83
N SER A 259 -16.97 -3.06 -8.01
CA SER A 259 -18.28 -2.84 -8.63
C SER A 259 -19.45 -3.38 -7.79
N THR A 260 -19.21 -4.34 -6.91
CA THR A 260 -20.23 -4.94 -6.03
C THR A 260 -20.34 -4.26 -4.66
N ALA A 261 -19.57 -3.17 -4.41
CA ALA A 261 -19.68 -2.43 -3.17
C ALA A 261 -21.07 -1.77 -3.06
N ASN A 262 -21.67 -1.85 -1.87
CA ASN A 262 -22.94 -1.20 -1.56
C ASN A 262 -22.71 0.06 -0.75
N ALA A 263 -23.47 1.12 -1.06
CA ALA A 263 -23.38 2.40 -0.35
C ALA A 263 -23.57 2.24 1.16
N GLY A 264 -22.77 2.95 1.93
CA GLY A 264 -22.78 2.93 3.39
C GLY A 264 -22.09 1.74 4.05
N TYR A 265 -21.53 0.80 3.27
CA TYR A 265 -20.73 -0.31 3.82
C TYR A 265 -19.24 -0.02 3.71
N THR A 266 -18.51 -0.32 4.78
CA THR A 266 -17.04 -0.23 4.81
C THR A 266 -16.44 -1.57 4.40
N TYR A 267 -15.47 -1.51 3.50
CA TYR A 267 -14.72 -2.66 3.02
C TYR A 267 -13.24 -2.48 3.34
N TYR A 268 -12.57 -3.59 3.67
CA TYR A 268 -11.16 -3.65 4.00
C TYR A 268 -10.43 -4.46 2.95
N TYR A 269 -9.28 -3.96 2.50
CA TYR A 269 -8.51 -4.56 1.41
C TYR A 269 -7.05 -4.69 1.76
N LYS A 270 -6.42 -5.69 1.18
CA LYS A 270 -4.97 -5.83 1.07
C LYS A 270 -4.63 -6.39 -0.30
N VAL A 271 -3.50 -5.99 -0.84
CA VAL A 271 -3.06 -6.38 -2.19
C VAL A 271 -1.71 -7.06 -2.08
N LYS A 272 -1.51 -8.11 -2.87
CA LYS A 272 -0.27 -8.84 -3.00
C LYS A 272 0.20 -8.76 -4.45
N ALA A 273 1.45 -8.41 -4.68
CA ALA A 273 2.07 -8.49 -5.99
C ALA A 273 2.61 -9.91 -6.22
N ILE A 274 2.34 -10.46 -7.37
CA ILE A 274 2.73 -11.82 -7.78
C ILE A 274 3.90 -11.70 -8.74
N SER A 275 5.00 -12.34 -8.39
CA SER A 275 6.23 -12.35 -9.16
C SER A 275 6.02 -12.94 -10.56
N ALA A 276 6.69 -12.35 -11.56
CA ALA A 276 6.73 -12.86 -12.92
C ALA A 276 7.65 -14.10 -13.08
N VAL A 277 8.55 -14.33 -12.11
CA VAL A 277 9.65 -15.30 -12.24
C VAL A 277 9.47 -16.48 -11.30
N LEU A 278 9.33 -16.23 -10.00
CA LEU A 278 9.33 -17.26 -8.95
C LEU A 278 8.15 -17.06 -7.99
N PRO A 279 7.35 -18.12 -7.72
CA PRO A 279 6.25 -18.04 -6.74
C PRO A 279 6.71 -17.67 -5.33
N GLU A 280 7.90 -18.12 -4.91
CA GLU A 280 8.52 -17.77 -3.63
C GLU A 280 9.03 -16.33 -3.56
N GLY A 281 9.13 -15.64 -4.70
CA GLY A 281 9.48 -14.22 -4.79
C GLY A 281 8.28 -13.26 -4.74
N ASN A 282 7.08 -13.76 -4.50
CA ASN A 282 5.88 -12.93 -4.35
C ASN A 282 6.03 -11.95 -3.18
N SER A 283 5.41 -10.76 -3.31
CA SER A 283 5.46 -9.77 -2.24
C SER A 283 4.76 -10.22 -0.96
N ALA A 284 5.09 -9.59 0.15
CA ALA A 284 4.18 -9.53 1.29
C ALA A 284 2.88 -8.82 0.89
N PHE A 285 1.84 -8.95 1.72
CA PHE A 285 0.63 -8.14 1.56
C PHE A 285 0.94 -6.67 1.82
N SER A 286 0.26 -5.77 1.10
CA SER A 286 0.18 -4.35 1.48
C SER A 286 -0.35 -4.18 2.90
N THR A 287 -0.16 -3.00 3.46
CA THR A 287 -0.95 -2.59 4.63
C THR A 287 -2.44 -2.63 4.29
N VAL A 288 -3.27 -2.92 5.29
CA VAL A 288 -4.73 -2.92 5.13
C VAL A 288 -5.20 -1.49 4.90
N VAL A 289 -5.94 -1.27 3.81
CA VAL A 289 -6.66 -0.03 3.55
C VAL A 289 -8.16 -0.28 3.68
N SER A 290 -8.91 0.74 4.07
CA SER A 290 -10.38 0.65 4.17
C SER A 290 -11.04 1.85 3.53
N ARG A 291 -12.23 1.63 3.00
CA ARG A 291 -13.08 2.69 2.47
C ARG A 291 -14.56 2.32 2.60
N THR A 292 -15.37 3.28 3.01
CA THR A 292 -16.83 3.19 2.94
C THR A 292 -17.27 3.55 1.53
N CYS A 293 -18.10 2.71 0.93
CA CYS A 293 -18.67 2.98 -0.39
C CYS A 293 -19.68 4.12 -0.28
N ASP A 294 -19.54 5.15 -1.11
CA ASP A 294 -20.46 6.29 -1.15
C ASP A 294 -21.73 5.96 -1.96
N CYS A 295 -22.76 6.76 -1.84
CA CYS A 295 -23.85 6.79 -2.80
C CYS A 295 -23.31 7.24 -4.17
N ALA A 296 -23.91 6.76 -5.24
CA ALA A 296 -23.64 7.29 -6.57
C ALA A 296 -24.05 8.76 -6.64
N MET A 297 -23.35 9.55 -7.43
CA MET A 297 -23.74 10.91 -7.73
C MET A 297 -25.12 10.90 -8.42
N PRO A 298 -26.07 11.76 -8.04
CA PRO A 298 -27.31 11.92 -8.79
C PRO A 298 -27.01 12.29 -10.26
N SER A 299 -27.80 11.79 -11.18
CA SER A 299 -27.75 12.17 -12.60
C SER A 299 -29.11 12.63 -13.03
N PHE A 300 -29.19 13.64 -13.88
CA PHE A 300 -30.45 14.06 -14.43
C PHE A 300 -31.11 12.96 -15.29
N LYS A 301 -32.41 12.92 -15.28
CA LYS A 301 -33.16 12.11 -16.21
C LYS A 301 -33.09 12.77 -17.60
N VAL A 302 -32.63 12.00 -18.58
CA VAL A 302 -32.64 12.43 -19.98
C VAL A 302 -34.07 12.29 -20.49
N LEU A 303 -34.63 13.37 -21.03
CA LEU A 303 -35.96 13.39 -21.62
C LEU A 303 -35.92 13.03 -23.09
N SER A 304 -35.01 13.61 -23.84
CA SER A 304 -34.80 13.44 -25.27
C SER A 304 -33.36 13.82 -25.62
N TYR A 305 -33.02 13.72 -26.90
CA TYR A 305 -31.81 14.26 -27.47
C TYR A 305 -32.20 15.32 -28.51
N ASP A 306 -31.40 16.39 -28.61
CA ASP A 306 -31.55 17.37 -29.71
C ASP A 306 -31.01 16.81 -31.03
N ASP A 307 -31.11 17.62 -32.09
CA ASP A 307 -30.67 17.23 -33.43
C ASP A 307 -29.17 16.93 -33.54
N ASP A 308 -28.34 17.47 -32.64
CA ASP A 308 -26.90 17.23 -32.52
C ASP A 308 -26.58 16.04 -31.62
N GLY A 309 -27.57 15.35 -31.06
CA GLY A 309 -27.43 14.22 -30.15
C GLY A 309 -27.07 14.62 -28.72
N THR A 310 -27.22 15.90 -28.34
CA THR A 310 -26.99 16.38 -26.98
C THR A 310 -28.21 16.03 -26.10
N PRO A 311 -28.01 15.45 -24.90
CA PRO A 311 -29.11 15.08 -24.04
C PRO A 311 -29.83 16.30 -23.46
N ILE A 312 -31.15 16.34 -23.66
CA ILE A 312 -32.05 17.31 -23.01
C ILE A 312 -32.46 16.74 -21.66
N TYR A 313 -32.08 17.43 -20.59
CA TYR A 313 -32.34 17.02 -19.21
C TYR A 313 -33.64 17.61 -18.67
N GLU A 314 -34.23 16.93 -17.68
CA GLU A 314 -35.46 17.38 -17.02
C GLU A 314 -35.17 18.50 -16.00
N ILE A 315 -34.80 19.67 -16.53
CA ILE A 315 -34.79 20.95 -15.83
C ILE A 315 -35.87 21.82 -16.50
N SER A 316 -36.89 22.16 -15.76
CA SER A 316 -38.04 22.92 -16.28
C SER A 316 -38.43 24.01 -15.30
N ASN A 317 -39.44 24.82 -15.71
CA ASN A 317 -40.08 25.77 -14.81
C ASN A 317 -41.58 25.47 -14.76
N ASN A 318 -42.19 25.58 -13.58
CA ASN A 318 -43.62 25.47 -13.45
C ASN A 318 -44.35 26.79 -13.84
N SER A 319 -45.68 26.78 -13.85
CA SER A 319 -46.50 27.97 -14.17
C SER A 319 -46.23 29.20 -13.27
N ASN A 320 -45.63 29.00 -12.08
CA ASN A 320 -45.17 30.07 -11.21
C ASN A 320 -43.74 30.55 -11.54
N GLY A 321 -43.10 30.01 -12.58
CA GLY A 321 -41.74 30.30 -12.99
C GLY A 321 -40.65 29.65 -12.14
N ASN A 322 -41.00 28.88 -11.13
CA ASN A 322 -40.04 28.20 -10.26
C ASN A 322 -39.32 27.07 -10.99
N SER A 323 -38.01 27.00 -10.83
CA SER A 323 -37.22 25.90 -11.39
C SER A 323 -37.53 24.57 -10.74
N ILE A 324 -37.76 23.54 -11.55
CA ILE A 324 -37.99 22.16 -11.14
C ILE A 324 -36.81 21.32 -11.63
N PHE A 325 -36.30 20.49 -10.76
CA PHE A 325 -35.20 19.55 -11.05
C PHE A 325 -35.67 18.14 -10.81
N VAL A 326 -35.46 17.25 -11.79
CA VAL A 326 -35.78 15.82 -11.68
C VAL A 326 -34.53 15.02 -12.02
N TRP A 327 -34.19 14.06 -11.18
CA TRP A 327 -33.01 13.22 -11.34
C TRP A 327 -33.34 11.74 -11.17
N ASN A 328 -32.42 10.87 -11.57
CA ASN A 328 -32.55 9.44 -11.37
C ASN A 328 -32.44 9.07 -9.89
N LYS A 329 -33.30 8.15 -9.44
CA LYS A 329 -33.24 7.68 -8.07
C LYS A 329 -31.92 6.96 -7.78
N VAL A 330 -31.22 7.37 -6.72
CA VAL A 330 -29.94 6.79 -6.30
C VAL A 330 -30.15 5.66 -5.31
N SER A 331 -29.60 4.49 -5.61
CA SER A 331 -29.67 3.32 -4.73
C SER A 331 -28.91 3.59 -3.42
N GLY A 332 -29.53 3.31 -2.27
CA GLY A 332 -28.94 3.52 -0.95
C GLY A 332 -29.11 4.95 -0.41
N ALA A 333 -29.68 5.88 -1.18
CA ALA A 333 -30.02 7.21 -0.67
C ALA A 333 -31.28 7.18 0.21
N ALA A 334 -31.25 7.88 1.34
CA ALA A 334 -32.41 8.14 2.20
C ALA A 334 -33.12 9.43 1.80
N SER A 335 -32.38 10.43 1.35
CA SER A 335 -32.86 11.75 0.95
C SER A 335 -31.88 12.42 0.02
N TYR A 336 -32.21 13.60 -0.45
CA TYR A 336 -31.35 14.45 -1.27
C TYR A 336 -31.32 15.85 -0.69
N LYS A 337 -30.14 16.42 -0.54
CA LYS A 337 -29.92 17.81 -0.14
C LYS A 337 -29.66 18.66 -1.37
N VAL A 338 -30.40 19.77 -1.50
CA VAL A 338 -30.25 20.71 -2.60
C VAL A 338 -29.68 22.00 -2.08
N TYR A 339 -28.59 22.43 -2.71
CA TYR A 339 -27.86 23.65 -2.37
C TYR A 339 -27.90 24.63 -3.52
N ARG A 340 -27.86 25.92 -3.21
CA ARG A 340 -27.83 27.01 -4.21
C ARG A 340 -26.78 28.06 -3.87
N SER A 341 -26.16 28.63 -4.91
CA SER A 341 -25.30 29.81 -4.84
C SER A 341 -25.63 30.77 -5.98
N GLY A 342 -25.40 32.06 -5.78
CA GLY A 342 -25.46 33.09 -6.84
C GLY A 342 -24.22 33.08 -7.73
N TYR A 343 -23.12 32.42 -7.34
CA TYR A 343 -21.85 32.37 -8.08
C TYR A 343 -21.29 30.96 -8.10
N GLN A 344 -20.64 30.59 -9.21
CA GLN A 344 -20.10 29.25 -9.43
C GLN A 344 -19.13 28.81 -8.30
N ASN A 345 -18.25 29.70 -7.90
CA ASN A 345 -17.27 29.46 -6.84
C ASN A 345 -17.68 30.10 -5.49
N GLY A 346 -18.96 30.44 -5.36
CA GLY A 346 -19.49 31.05 -4.14
C GLY A 346 -19.87 30.03 -3.07
N THR A 347 -20.33 30.56 -1.93
CA THR A 347 -20.85 29.71 -0.85
C THR A 347 -22.21 29.16 -1.21
N TYR A 348 -22.31 27.84 -1.26
CA TYR A 348 -23.58 27.13 -1.50
C TYR A 348 -24.35 27.00 -0.18
N LYS A 349 -25.56 27.48 -0.15
CA LYS A 349 -26.50 27.37 0.99
C LYS A 349 -27.47 26.25 0.76
N LEU A 350 -27.77 25.45 1.78
CA LEU A 350 -28.83 24.45 1.75
C LEU A 350 -30.18 25.17 1.58
N ILE A 351 -30.93 24.85 0.53
CA ILE A 351 -32.27 25.42 0.24
C ILE A 351 -33.40 24.41 0.47
N GLY A 352 -33.06 23.14 0.63
CA GLY A 352 -34.04 22.12 0.99
C GLY A 352 -33.49 20.70 0.99
N GLU A 353 -34.26 19.81 1.60
CA GLU A 353 -34.04 18.36 1.61
C GLU A 353 -35.32 17.65 1.19
N THR A 354 -35.22 16.63 0.36
CA THR A 354 -36.35 15.85 -0.14
C THR A 354 -36.04 14.35 -0.16
N LYS A 355 -37.06 13.52 0.11
CA LYS A 355 -36.99 12.06 -0.09
C LYS A 355 -37.35 11.65 -1.52
N SER A 356 -37.93 12.56 -2.28
CA SER A 356 -38.26 12.39 -3.68
C SER A 356 -37.07 12.68 -4.58
N ASN A 357 -37.04 12.15 -5.76
CA ASN A 357 -36.05 12.45 -6.81
C ASN A 357 -36.42 13.70 -7.62
N THR A 358 -37.18 14.62 -7.03
CA THR A 358 -37.53 15.91 -7.59
C THR A 358 -37.49 17.00 -6.54
N PHE A 359 -37.19 18.22 -6.96
CA PHE A 359 -37.19 19.41 -6.12
C PHE A 359 -37.63 20.64 -6.90
N THR A 360 -38.41 21.51 -6.26
CA THR A 360 -38.84 22.80 -6.82
C THR A 360 -38.24 23.91 -5.99
N ASP A 361 -37.38 24.76 -6.56
CA ASP A 361 -36.89 25.97 -5.90
C ASP A 361 -37.94 27.09 -5.98
N LYS A 362 -38.64 27.32 -4.88
CA LYS A 362 -39.68 28.37 -4.74
C LYS A 362 -39.10 29.71 -4.28
N THR A 363 -37.77 29.76 -4.02
CA THR A 363 -37.12 30.91 -3.37
C THR A 363 -36.14 31.65 -4.26
N ALA A 364 -35.88 31.14 -5.46
CA ALA A 364 -35.06 31.80 -6.44
C ALA A 364 -35.84 32.93 -7.12
N SER A 365 -35.16 34.08 -7.32
CA SER A 365 -35.78 35.22 -8.01
C SER A 365 -35.71 35.04 -9.52
N ALA A 366 -36.78 35.34 -10.20
CA ALA A 366 -36.83 35.30 -11.67
C ALA A 366 -35.76 36.20 -12.28
N GLY A 367 -35.24 35.80 -13.42
CA GLY A 367 -34.26 36.58 -14.17
C GLY A 367 -32.80 36.49 -13.72
N TYR A 368 -32.47 35.66 -12.74
CA TYR A 368 -31.12 35.41 -12.31
C TYR A 368 -30.68 33.98 -12.58
N TYR A 369 -29.43 33.78 -12.98
CA TYR A 369 -28.83 32.46 -13.03
C TYR A 369 -28.33 32.07 -11.65
N TYR A 370 -28.62 30.83 -11.25
CA TYR A 370 -28.15 30.25 -10.02
C TYR A 370 -27.38 28.97 -10.28
N TYR A 371 -26.43 28.70 -9.41
CA TYR A 371 -25.62 27.47 -9.39
C TYR A 371 -26.17 26.55 -8.30
N TYR A 372 -26.44 25.31 -8.67
CA TYR A 372 -27.04 24.33 -7.79
C TYR A 372 -26.12 23.14 -7.58
N LYS A 373 -26.29 22.47 -6.44
CA LYS A 373 -25.69 21.18 -6.14
C LYS A 373 -26.75 20.26 -5.53
N ILE A 374 -26.82 19.00 -5.98
CA ILE A 374 -27.65 17.95 -5.40
C ILE A 374 -26.75 16.85 -4.86
N VAL A 375 -26.93 16.48 -3.61
CA VAL A 375 -26.19 15.42 -2.92
C VAL A 375 -27.16 14.34 -2.47
N ALA A 376 -26.92 13.10 -2.85
CA ALA A 376 -27.65 11.95 -2.32
C ALA A 376 -27.11 11.60 -0.93
N VAL A 377 -27.98 11.63 0.06
CA VAL A 377 -27.68 11.37 1.47
C VAL A 377 -27.82 9.88 1.75
N SER A 378 -26.76 9.25 2.24
CA SER A 378 -26.76 7.81 2.52
C SER A 378 -27.72 7.44 3.64
N SER A 379 -28.44 6.32 3.48
CA SER A 379 -29.32 5.75 4.50
C SER A 379 -28.59 5.09 5.68
N ARG A 380 -27.25 4.87 5.57
CA ARG A 380 -26.48 4.09 6.54
C ARG A 380 -25.39 4.89 7.25
N SER A 381 -24.78 5.84 6.59
CA SER A 381 -23.63 6.57 7.14
C SER A 381 -23.53 7.96 6.50
N SER A 382 -23.44 9.00 7.32
CA SER A 382 -23.18 10.38 6.86
C SER A 382 -21.83 10.57 6.15
N TYR A 383 -20.91 9.58 6.26
CA TYR A 383 -19.64 9.57 5.52
C TYR A 383 -19.72 8.90 4.15
N ALA A 384 -20.92 8.50 3.74
CA ALA A 384 -21.18 7.79 2.49
C ALA A 384 -22.15 8.56 1.57
N ASP A 385 -22.30 9.86 1.80
CA ASP A 385 -23.07 10.74 0.92
C ASP A 385 -22.35 10.83 -0.44
N SER A 386 -23.12 11.10 -1.50
CA SER A 386 -22.57 11.17 -2.86
C SER A 386 -21.69 12.41 -3.06
N ALA A 387 -20.87 12.38 -4.13
CA ALA A 387 -20.40 13.60 -4.75
C ALA A 387 -21.61 14.44 -5.23
N PRO A 388 -21.48 15.78 -5.29
CA PRO A 388 -22.57 16.64 -5.71
C PRO A 388 -22.75 16.63 -7.24
N LEU A 389 -23.96 16.46 -7.73
CA LEU A 389 -24.34 16.85 -9.07
C LEU A 389 -24.41 18.38 -9.12
N ALA A 390 -23.57 19.04 -9.92
CA ALA A 390 -23.52 20.49 -10.06
C ALA A 390 -24.10 20.92 -11.41
N PHE A 391 -24.93 21.96 -11.41
CA PHE A 391 -25.57 22.50 -12.62
C PHE A 391 -26.00 23.96 -12.42
N THR A 392 -26.51 24.57 -13.49
CA THR A 392 -27.09 25.92 -13.47
C THR A 392 -28.54 25.88 -13.86
N ALA A 393 -29.35 26.75 -13.30
CA ALA A 393 -30.73 26.98 -13.75
C ALA A 393 -31.16 28.42 -13.49
N ALA A 394 -32.13 28.88 -14.25
CA ALA A 394 -32.72 30.21 -14.11
C ALA A 394 -34.24 30.08 -13.95
N PRO A 395 -34.81 30.56 -12.85
CA PRO A 395 -36.26 30.68 -12.75
C PRO A 395 -36.76 31.76 -13.72
N LEU A 396 -37.90 31.48 -14.29
CA LEU A 396 -38.62 32.40 -15.17
C LEU A 396 -39.61 33.24 -14.38
N PHE A 397 -40.19 34.26 -15.04
CA PHE A 397 -41.34 34.94 -14.46
C PHE A 397 -42.57 34.03 -14.47
N PRO A 398 -43.56 34.20 -13.57
CA PRO A 398 -44.73 33.38 -13.54
C PRO A 398 -45.58 33.59 -14.81
N GLN A 399 -46.39 32.59 -15.13
CA GLN A 399 -47.38 32.67 -16.19
C GLN A 399 -48.38 33.82 -15.93
N ALA A 400 -48.80 34.50 -16.96
CA ALA A 400 -49.88 35.48 -16.88
C ALA A 400 -51.15 34.80 -16.34
N LYS A 401 -51.73 35.35 -15.29
CA LYS A 401 -52.97 34.86 -14.68
C LYS A 401 -54.19 35.55 -15.27
N ASN A 402 -55.34 34.91 -15.16
CA ASN A 402 -56.60 35.45 -15.59
C ASN A 402 -56.62 35.89 -17.07
N LEU A 403 -55.82 35.16 -17.90
CA LEU A 403 -55.88 35.35 -19.36
C LEU A 403 -57.26 34.98 -19.84
N LYS A 404 -57.97 35.92 -20.46
CA LYS A 404 -59.30 35.74 -20.95
C LYS A 404 -59.50 36.41 -22.30
N ASN A 405 -60.37 35.86 -23.10
CA ASN A 405 -60.89 36.43 -24.32
C ASN A 405 -62.05 37.39 -23.94
N VAL A 406 -61.85 38.61 -24.27
CA VAL A 406 -62.87 39.69 -24.11
C VAL A 406 -63.29 40.32 -25.50
N SER A 407 -63.09 39.53 -26.55
CA SER A 407 -63.36 39.89 -27.94
C SER A 407 -64.83 40.29 -28.18
N ASP A 408 -64.97 41.16 -29.15
CA ASP A 408 -66.30 41.49 -29.72
C ASP A 408 -66.40 41.12 -31.22
N SER A 409 -67.41 41.62 -31.93
CA SER A 409 -67.55 41.32 -33.33
C SER A 409 -66.55 42.01 -34.26
N THR A 410 -65.73 42.95 -33.72
CA THR A 410 -64.87 43.79 -34.53
C THR A 410 -63.38 43.49 -34.33
N ALA A 411 -63.01 42.86 -33.22
CA ALA A 411 -61.59 42.57 -32.91
C ALA A 411 -61.47 41.42 -31.92
N THR A 412 -60.39 40.63 -32.03
CA THR A 412 -59.93 39.73 -30.97
C THR A 412 -59.27 40.54 -29.86
N LYS A 413 -59.77 40.40 -28.63
CA LYS A 413 -59.30 41.17 -27.46
C LYS A 413 -58.94 40.20 -26.35
N LEU A 414 -57.70 40.31 -25.91
CA LEU A 414 -57.14 39.52 -24.79
C LEU A 414 -56.87 40.39 -23.61
N GLN A 415 -57.13 39.92 -22.42
CA GLN A 415 -56.84 40.60 -21.16
C GLN A 415 -56.28 39.59 -20.14
N TRP A 416 -55.27 40.03 -19.36
CA TRP A 416 -54.65 39.20 -18.32
C TRP A 416 -54.28 40.05 -17.09
N SER A 417 -53.89 39.40 -16.01
CA SER A 417 -53.32 40.11 -14.87
C SER A 417 -51.85 40.44 -15.13
N ALA A 418 -51.45 41.65 -14.84
CA ALA A 418 -50.06 42.08 -15.00
C ALA A 418 -49.09 41.19 -14.20
N ILE A 419 -47.99 40.82 -14.83
CA ILE A 419 -46.88 40.05 -14.19
C ILE A 419 -45.93 41.09 -13.57
N LYS A 420 -45.77 41.02 -12.26
CA LYS A 420 -44.87 41.94 -11.57
C LYS A 420 -43.43 41.72 -12.03
N GLY A 421 -42.78 42.80 -12.49
CA GLY A 421 -41.37 42.86 -12.82
C GLY A 421 -41.03 42.55 -14.29
N VAL A 422 -42.02 42.32 -15.14
CA VAL A 422 -41.82 42.32 -16.60
C VAL A 422 -41.96 43.72 -17.15
N ASP A 423 -41.30 43.98 -18.27
CA ASP A 423 -41.32 45.28 -18.94
C ASP A 423 -42.41 45.33 -20.02
N GLU A 424 -42.59 44.26 -20.75
CA GLU A 424 -43.49 44.11 -21.89
C GLU A 424 -44.02 42.71 -21.99
N TYR A 425 -44.95 42.48 -22.93
CA TYR A 425 -45.54 41.18 -23.26
C TYR A 425 -45.41 40.90 -24.75
N LEU A 426 -44.89 39.71 -25.08
CA LEU A 426 -44.94 39.15 -26.44
C LEU A 426 -46.22 38.35 -26.60
N ILE A 427 -46.91 38.61 -27.69
CA ILE A 427 -48.11 37.89 -28.08
C ILE A 427 -47.78 37.00 -29.28
N PHE A 428 -48.15 35.77 -29.16
CA PHE A 428 -48.00 34.78 -30.22
C PHE A 428 -49.36 34.22 -30.63
N TYR A 429 -49.48 33.75 -31.86
CA TYR A 429 -50.64 33.01 -32.31
C TYR A 429 -50.25 31.73 -33.07
N GLY A 430 -51.10 30.70 -32.99
CA GLY A 430 -50.97 29.41 -33.70
C GLY A 430 -52.31 28.86 -34.09
N GLU A 431 -52.46 28.42 -35.33
CA GLU A 431 -53.71 27.94 -35.85
C GLU A 431 -54.15 26.58 -35.28
N THR A 432 -53.16 25.69 -35.04
CA THR A 432 -53.38 24.29 -34.69
C THR A 432 -52.84 23.84 -33.36
N THR A 433 -52.02 24.66 -32.72
CA THR A 433 -51.23 24.22 -31.57
C THR A 433 -51.18 25.29 -30.46
N ALA A 434 -51.05 24.83 -29.20
CA ALA A 434 -50.71 25.63 -28.05
C ALA A 434 -49.22 25.53 -27.72
N ASP A 435 -48.38 25.02 -28.60
CA ASP A 435 -46.93 24.96 -28.43
C ASP A 435 -46.30 26.25 -28.96
N ILE A 436 -45.68 27.06 -28.06
CA ILE A 436 -45.10 28.35 -28.40
C ILE A 436 -43.96 28.24 -29.41
N SER A 437 -43.24 27.11 -29.47
CA SER A 437 -42.17 26.88 -30.44
C SER A 437 -42.66 26.81 -31.89
N GLU A 438 -43.96 26.48 -32.10
CA GLU A 438 -44.62 26.41 -33.39
C GLU A 438 -45.52 27.63 -33.69
N MET A 439 -45.65 28.57 -32.72
CA MET A 439 -46.47 29.76 -32.85
C MET A 439 -45.70 30.91 -33.51
N LYS A 440 -46.41 31.80 -34.19
CA LYS A 440 -45.84 33.01 -34.79
C LYS A 440 -45.98 34.19 -33.85
N ALA A 441 -44.90 34.97 -33.73
CA ALA A 441 -44.93 36.24 -33.01
C ALA A 441 -45.87 37.21 -33.74
N LEU A 442 -46.79 37.79 -33.00
CA LEU A 442 -47.80 38.71 -33.51
C LEU A 442 -47.53 40.15 -33.11
N ALA A 443 -47.29 40.41 -31.85
CA ALA A 443 -47.12 41.76 -31.32
C ALA A 443 -46.29 41.80 -30.02
N THR A 444 -45.76 42.95 -29.72
CA THR A 444 -45.25 43.32 -28.40
C THR A 444 -46.09 44.42 -27.82
N VAL A 445 -46.50 44.31 -26.55
CA VAL A 445 -47.31 45.31 -25.86
C VAL A 445 -46.78 45.57 -24.47
N ASP A 446 -46.82 46.80 -24.01
CA ASP A 446 -46.40 47.28 -22.67
C ASP A 446 -47.56 47.23 -21.64
N THR A 447 -48.74 46.81 -22.10
CA THR A 447 -49.95 46.72 -21.27
C THR A 447 -50.34 45.24 -21.05
N ASN A 448 -51.19 45.00 -20.06
CA ASN A 448 -51.77 43.67 -19.82
C ASN A 448 -53.08 43.45 -20.63
N TYR A 449 -53.11 44.04 -21.82
CA TYR A 449 -54.24 44.02 -22.73
C TYR A 449 -53.71 44.06 -24.16
N PHE A 450 -54.36 43.29 -25.07
CA PHE A 450 -54.02 43.23 -26.47
C PHE A 450 -55.29 43.26 -27.32
N ILE A 451 -55.29 44.00 -28.42
CA ILE A 451 -56.37 44.04 -29.46
C ILE A 451 -55.76 43.63 -30.79
N ASP A 452 -56.31 42.62 -31.37
CA ASP A 452 -56.04 42.16 -32.75
C ASP A 452 -57.21 42.54 -33.69
N ASN A 453 -56.95 43.52 -34.49
CA ASN A 453 -57.91 43.97 -35.49
C ASN A 453 -57.95 43.06 -36.77
N GLY A 454 -56.96 42.11 -36.87
CA GLY A 454 -56.91 41.09 -37.94
C GLY A 454 -57.91 39.98 -37.76
N ILE A 455 -58.58 39.88 -36.62
CA ILE A 455 -59.67 38.95 -36.27
C ILE A 455 -59.22 37.48 -36.49
N TYR A 456 -58.17 37.06 -35.86
CA TYR A 456 -57.78 35.63 -35.87
C TYR A 456 -58.68 34.85 -34.90
N LYS A 457 -59.63 34.15 -35.43
CA LYS A 457 -60.52 33.24 -34.69
C LYS A 457 -60.18 31.78 -35.01
N ASN A 458 -60.63 30.91 -34.14
CA ASN A 458 -60.31 29.49 -34.17
C ASN A 458 -58.79 29.19 -34.11
N CYS A 459 -58.09 29.95 -33.30
CA CYS A 459 -56.65 29.78 -33.11
C CYS A 459 -56.26 29.92 -31.64
N TRP A 460 -55.05 29.46 -31.35
CA TRP A 460 -54.43 29.62 -30.05
C TRP A 460 -53.66 30.94 -29.99
N TYR A 461 -53.72 31.59 -28.85
CA TYR A 461 -52.83 32.70 -28.49
C TYR A 461 -51.98 32.34 -27.29
N ALA A 462 -50.74 32.81 -27.27
CA ALA A 462 -49.86 32.74 -26.11
C ALA A 462 -49.42 34.16 -25.71
N VAL A 463 -49.40 34.40 -24.39
CA VAL A 463 -48.94 35.62 -23.79
C VAL A 463 -47.71 35.34 -22.95
N VAL A 464 -46.58 36.01 -23.26
CA VAL A 464 -45.29 35.83 -22.56
C VAL A 464 -44.86 37.21 -22.10
N GLY A 465 -44.77 37.43 -20.78
CA GLY A 465 -44.14 38.61 -20.22
C GLY A 465 -42.61 38.55 -20.40
N ILE A 466 -41.98 39.67 -20.71
CA ILE A 466 -40.54 39.76 -20.91
C ILE A 466 -39.94 40.86 -20.03
N LYS A 467 -38.70 40.60 -19.54
CA LYS A 467 -37.85 41.51 -18.83
C LYS A 467 -36.56 41.68 -19.59
N TYR A 468 -36.19 42.91 -19.90
CA TYR A 468 -34.91 43.25 -20.49
C TYR A 468 -33.83 43.36 -19.38
N ARG A 469 -32.70 42.75 -19.63
CA ARG A 469 -31.49 42.90 -18.77
C ARG A 469 -30.62 44.06 -19.28
N SER A 470 -29.72 44.48 -18.45
CA SER A 470 -28.73 45.50 -18.81
C SER A 470 -27.78 45.11 -19.95
N ASP A 471 -27.65 43.83 -20.21
CA ASP A 471 -26.88 43.24 -21.32
C ASP A 471 -27.72 42.97 -22.59
N SER A 472 -28.92 43.53 -22.64
CA SER A 472 -29.90 43.36 -23.73
C SER A 472 -30.44 41.93 -23.86
N THR A 473 -30.15 41.02 -22.95
CA THR A 473 -30.78 39.69 -22.94
C THR A 473 -32.22 39.77 -22.38
N ILE A 474 -33.08 38.88 -22.85
CA ILE A 474 -34.49 38.81 -22.45
C ILE A 474 -34.69 37.67 -21.44
N VAL A 475 -35.43 37.96 -20.38
CA VAL A 475 -35.93 36.91 -19.45
C VAL A 475 -37.42 36.77 -19.64
N PRO A 476 -37.90 35.67 -20.19
CA PRO A 476 -39.32 35.45 -20.42
C PRO A 476 -40.03 35.00 -19.13
N SER A 477 -41.38 35.16 -19.16
CA SER A 477 -42.28 34.43 -18.29
C SER A 477 -42.57 33.02 -18.87
N MET A 478 -43.21 32.18 -18.06
CA MET A 478 -43.92 31.01 -18.61
C MET A 478 -45.06 31.51 -19.52
N PRO A 479 -45.27 30.86 -20.67
CA PRO A 479 -46.38 31.22 -21.58
C PRO A 479 -47.75 30.92 -20.98
N ALA A 480 -48.71 31.81 -21.16
CA ALA A 480 -50.11 31.59 -20.86
C ALA A 480 -50.86 31.41 -22.18
N TYR A 481 -51.66 30.37 -22.30
CA TYR A 481 -52.34 29.99 -23.52
C TYR A 481 -53.84 30.19 -23.39
N ILE A 482 -54.47 30.61 -24.49
CA ILE A 482 -55.94 30.66 -24.65
C ILE A 482 -56.33 30.33 -26.07
N TYR A 483 -57.39 29.55 -26.23
CA TYR A 483 -58.00 29.31 -27.50
C TYR A 483 -59.14 30.30 -27.72
N VAL A 484 -59.12 31.01 -28.85
CA VAL A 484 -60.10 32.00 -29.22
C VAL A 484 -60.95 31.39 -30.37
N LYS A 485 -62.26 31.18 -30.10
CA LYS A 485 -63.24 30.67 -31.04
C LYS A 485 -63.78 31.78 -31.95
#